data_93aad55d1dfd31ca2540f94c7bc8a236
#
_entry.id   93aad55d1dfd31ca2540f94c7bc8a236
#
_cell.length_a   1.000
_cell.length_b   1.000
_cell.length_c   1.000
_cell.angle_alpha   90.00
_cell.angle_beta   90.00
_cell.angle_gamma   90.00
#
_symmetry.space_group_name_H-M   'P 1'
#
loop_
_entity.id
_entity.type
_entity.pdbx_description
1 polymer ?
#
loop_
_entity_poly.entity_id
_entity_poly.type
_entity_poly.pdbx_seq_one_letter_code
_entity_poly.pdbx_strand_id
1 'polypeptide(L)'
;MDLQHPAVPSQASAATQVQPSGVAKNTLVSPQQLRRAILTGAVGSALEYYDFAIFGLASALVFSHIFFPALGAKAGLMASFGTYGAGFLARPFGGLFFGSIGDRKGRKFVLLVTIAIMGTSTTLVGLLPSGTVGAVALVLLRPLQGFGAGAEQAGASTLMAEVAPVKQRGFFAALPFVGIFAGLGLASATFSVMQHVLGEQAILSWAWRIPFLSSVLLIGVAVWIRLRLRESPTFVSLEGAHAVIKSPMKTVITHARRPVLAATLMRFAEQGGSTIYTTVVIAFLGGTVAAKLGVRPSELTSIGTTGALIASMASVVTTPLFGALSDRIGRIAVYRGGAIFMLLWSVPSWWMVNTGNALWVDVAMFGGLALGANSMLGAQCAHFSELFGNRYRYSGVALARELGAVLSGGIAPLLGIYLVGLSGGAFWVLGVYMATLSVITLIGVSLSTETRQRDLTKLDDAVGWKATSH
;
A
#
# COMPACT_ATOMS: atom_id res chain seq x y z
N MET A 1 -16.97 -45.36 77.58
CA MET A 1 -16.16 -44.13 77.80
C MET A 1 -15.90 -43.55 76.44
N ASP A 2 -16.94 -42.81 75.91
CA ASP A 2 -17.00 -42.28 74.60
C ASP A 2 -16.32 -40.89 74.57
N LEU A 3 -15.26 -40.75 73.81
CA LEU A 3 -14.65 -39.44 73.53
C LEU A 3 -15.15 -38.95 72.17
N GLN A 4 -16.12 -38.04 72.20
CA GLN A 4 -16.62 -37.31 71.10
C GLN A 4 -15.57 -36.27 70.63
N HIS A 5 -15.10 -36.37 69.39
CA HIS A 5 -14.35 -35.30 68.73
C HIS A 5 -15.33 -34.26 68.18
N PRO A 6 -15.06 -32.96 68.38
CA PRO A 6 -15.87 -31.89 67.77
C PRO A 6 -15.57 -31.73 66.29
N ALA A 7 -16.63 -31.68 65.48
CA ALA A 7 -16.58 -31.40 64.04
C ALA A 7 -16.07 -29.97 63.75
N VAL A 8 -15.10 -29.88 62.91
CA VAL A 8 -14.60 -28.63 62.33
C VAL A 8 -15.58 -28.17 61.21
N PRO A 9 -16.10 -26.96 61.24
CA PRO A 9 -16.96 -26.46 60.14
C PRO A 9 -16.14 -26.23 58.88
N SER A 10 -16.52 -26.93 57.81
CA SER A 10 -16.06 -26.72 56.44
C SER A 10 -16.41 -25.30 55.98
N GLN A 11 -15.41 -24.43 55.86
CA GLN A 11 -15.53 -23.17 55.16
C GLN A 11 -15.66 -23.48 53.65
N ALA A 12 -16.88 -23.56 53.16
CA ALA A 12 -17.16 -23.49 51.73
C ALA A 12 -16.66 -22.17 51.20
N SER A 13 -15.54 -22.22 50.51
CA SER A 13 -14.97 -21.10 49.73
C SER A 13 -16.02 -20.62 48.74
N ALA A 14 -16.64 -19.48 49.03
CA ALA A 14 -17.42 -18.73 48.07
C ALA A 14 -16.46 -18.22 46.98
N ALA A 15 -16.23 -19.09 45.99
CA ALA A 15 -15.65 -18.64 44.71
C ALA A 15 -16.63 -17.64 44.10
N THR A 16 -16.39 -16.38 44.37
CA THR A 16 -17.04 -15.27 43.65
C THR A 16 -16.79 -15.50 42.19
N GLN A 17 -17.78 -16.08 41.51
CA GLN A 17 -17.84 -16.07 40.05
C GLN A 17 -17.87 -14.59 39.64
N VAL A 18 -16.72 -14.04 39.30
CA VAL A 18 -16.64 -12.81 38.51
C VAL A 18 -17.29 -13.15 37.18
N GLN A 19 -18.60 -12.90 37.10
CA GLN A 19 -19.28 -12.86 35.82
C GLN A 19 -18.50 -11.90 34.96
N PRO A 20 -18.07 -12.29 33.72
CA PRO A 20 -17.49 -11.35 32.79
C PRO A 20 -18.59 -10.34 32.48
N SER A 21 -18.47 -9.17 33.12
CA SER A 21 -19.32 -8.02 32.89
C SER A 21 -19.39 -7.74 31.42
N GLY A 22 -20.55 -7.95 30.83
CA GLY A 22 -21.01 -7.39 29.59
C GLY A 22 -19.97 -7.42 28.45
N VAL A 23 -19.87 -8.55 27.74
CA VAL A 23 -19.46 -8.52 26.32
C VAL A 23 -20.27 -7.41 25.68
N ALA A 24 -19.62 -6.32 25.37
CA ALA A 24 -20.24 -5.18 24.70
C ALA A 24 -20.93 -5.75 23.46
N LYS A 25 -22.26 -5.84 23.51
CA LYS A 25 -23.11 -6.16 22.36
C LYS A 25 -22.58 -5.33 21.21
N ASN A 26 -22.22 -5.96 20.09
CA ASN A 26 -21.87 -5.38 18.80
C ASN A 26 -22.29 -3.89 18.73
N THR A 27 -21.42 -3.00 19.16
CA THR A 27 -21.66 -1.57 18.99
C THR A 27 -21.46 -1.34 17.49
N LEU A 28 -22.55 -1.46 16.76
CA LEU A 28 -22.60 -1.15 15.34
C LEU A 28 -21.98 0.23 15.17
N VAL A 29 -20.83 0.28 14.52
CA VAL A 29 -20.19 1.55 14.19
C VAL A 29 -21.20 2.38 13.43
N SER A 30 -21.45 3.60 13.86
CA SER A 30 -22.47 4.43 13.22
C SER A 30 -22.12 4.65 11.75
N PRO A 31 -23.10 4.74 10.83
CA PRO A 31 -22.86 5.02 9.42
C PRO A 31 -21.98 6.27 9.20
N GLN A 32 -22.10 7.25 10.09
CA GLN A 32 -21.29 8.47 10.07
C GLN A 32 -19.82 8.19 10.40
N GLN A 33 -19.55 7.30 11.36
CA GLN A 33 -18.17 6.90 11.70
C GLN A 33 -17.53 6.09 10.56
N LEU A 34 -18.28 5.16 9.96
CA LEU A 34 -17.84 4.39 8.81
C LEU A 34 -17.49 5.30 7.63
N ARG A 35 -18.39 6.26 7.29
CA ARG A 35 -18.11 7.25 6.23
C ARG A 35 -16.87 8.08 6.52
N ARG A 36 -16.66 8.51 7.77
CA ARG A 36 -15.45 9.26 8.16
C ARG A 36 -14.19 8.42 8.03
N ALA A 37 -14.22 7.14 8.40
CA ALA A 37 -13.10 6.24 8.26
C ALA A 37 -12.73 6.01 6.77
N ILE A 38 -13.73 5.81 5.90
CA ILE A 38 -13.54 5.69 4.44
C ILE A 38 -12.87 6.95 3.88
N LEU A 39 -13.44 8.13 4.19
CA LEU A 39 -12.90 9.40 3.70
C LEU A 39 -11.48 9.65 4.21
N THR A 40 -11.21 9.35 5.49
CA THR A 40 -9.87 9.47 6.08
C THR A 40 -8.85 8.60 5.34
N GLY A 41 -9.19 7.34 5.11
CA GLY A 41 -8.31 6.41 4.41
C GLY A 41 -8.14 6.78 2.93
N ALA A 42 -9.23 7.14 2.23
CA ALA A 42 -9.17 7.52 0.82
C ALA A 42 -8.37 8.81 0.59
N VAL A 43 -8.56 9.83 1.42
CA VAL A 43 -7.79 11.07 1.35
C VAL A 43 -6.33 10.83 1.70
N GLY A 44 -6.03 9.99 2.71
CA GLY A 44 -4.65 9.63 3.04
C GLY A 44 -3.95 8.92 1.88
N SER A 45 -4.60 7.90 1.29
CA SER A 45 -4.05 7.20 0.12
C SER A 45 -3.91 8.12 -1.10
N ALA A 46 -4.86 9.04 -1.31
CA ALA A 46 -4.78 10.01 -2.40
C ALA A 46 -3.58 10.95 -2.24
N LEU A 47 -3.35 11.44 -1.03
CA LEU A 47 -2.21 12.31 -0.71
C LEU A 47 -0.88 11.58 -0.86
N GLU A 48 -0.78 10.35 -0.36
CA GLU A 48 0.42 9.54 -0.49
C GLU A 48 0.79 9.36 -1.97
N TYR A 49 -0.17 8.96 -2.80
CA TYR A 49 0.09 8.72 -4.22
C TYR A 49 0.24 9.99 -5.05
N TYR A 50 -0.47 11.06 -4.70
CA TYR A 50 -0.21 12.39 -5.27
C TYR A 50 1.24 12.79 -5.04
N ASP A 51 1.71 12.67 -3.82
CA ASP A 51 3.04 13.02 -3.36
C ASP A 51 4.14 12.24 -4.11
N PHE A 52 3.97 10.92 -4.21
CA PHE A 52 4.88 10.07 -4.97
C PHE A 52 4.86 10.40 -6.47
N ALA A 53 3.68 10.68 -7.03
CA ALA A 53 3.53 10.98 -8.45
C ALA A 53 4.14 12.34 -8.83
N ILE A 54 3.87 13.40 -8.06
CA ILE A 54 4.47 14.73 -8.34
C ILE A 54 5.98 14.69 -8.22
N PHE A 55 6.53 13.94 -7.24
CA PHE A 55 7.95 13.77 -7.10
C PHE A 55 8.56 13.00 -8.27
N GLY A 56 7.91 11.92 -8.71
CA GLY A 56 8.31 11.13 -9.87
C GLY A 56 8.33 11.95 -11.15
N LEU A 57 7.27 12.74 -11.41
CA LEU A 57 7.17 13.64 -12.56
C LEU A 57 8.24 14.74 -12.50
N ALA A 58 8.43 15.37 -11.34
CA ALA A 58 9.48 16.37 -11.15
C ALA A 58 10.88 15.77 -11.30
N SER A 59 11.11 14.53 -10.84
CA SER A 59 12.38 13.82 -11.02
C SER A 59 12.69 13.59 -12.50
N ALA A 60 11.69 13.24 -13.29
CA ALA A 60 11.83 13.00 -14.72
C ALA A 60 12.06 14.29 -15.52
N LEU A 61 11.34 15.36 -15.18
CA LEU A 61 11.24 16.56 -16.01
C LEU A 61 12.13 17.72 -15.55
N VAL A 62 12.39 17.84 -14.24
CA VAL A 62 12.86 19.10 -13.64
C VAL A 62 14.12 18.93 -12.80
N PHE A 63 14.17 17.97 -11.88
CA PHE A 63 15.18 17.91 -10.82
C PHE A 63 16.60 17.69 -11.32
N SER A 64 16.78 16.96 -12.44
CA SER A 64 18.08 16.79 -13.09
C SER A 64 18.70 18.13 -13.49
N HIS A 65 17.88 19.07 -13.98
CA HIS A 65 18.32 20.39 -14.46
C HIS A 65 18.55 21.38 -13.31
N ILE A 66 17.77 21.30 -12.25
CA ILE A 66 17.78 22.29 -11.16
C ILE A 66 18.72 21.91 -10.02
N PHE A 67 18.75 20.64 -9.63
CA PHE A 67 19.53 20.19 -8.48
C PHE A 67 20.84 19.50 -8.84
N PHE A 68 20.91 18.88 -10.04
CA PHE A 68 22.06 18.08 -10.46
C PHE A 68 22.70 18.54 -11.79
N PRO A 69 22.74 19.84 -12.14
CA PRO A 69 23.26 20.29 -13.43
C PRO A 69 24.74 19.96 -13.62
N ALA A 70 25.53 19.95 -12.54
CA ALA A 70 26.97 19.66 -12.58
C ALA A 70 27.29 18.20 -12.98
N LEU A 71 26.34 17.27 -12.89
CA LEU A 71 26.54 15.87 -13.25
C LEU A 71 26.32 15.59 -14.75
N GLY A 72 25.80 16.56 -15.50
CA GLY A 72 25.38 16.37 -16.87
C GLY A 72 24.05 15.62 -17.01
N ALA A 73 23.48 15.54 -18.20
CA ALA A 73 22.10 15.10 -18.42
C ALA A 73 21.83 13.67 -17.90
N LYS A 74 22.68 12.70 -18.29
CA LYS A 74 22.46 11.28 -17.93
C LYS A 74 22.66 11.02 -16.45
N ALA A 75 23.78 11.46 -15.86
CA ALA A 75 24.07 11.24 -14.45
C ALA A 75 23.15 12.08 -13.53
N GLY A 76 22.78 13.30 -13.94
CA GLY A 76 21.80 14.14 -13.26
C GLY A 76 20.42 13.49 -13.20
N LEU A 77 19.96 12.88 -14.29
CA LEU A 77 18.71 12.12 -14.32
C LEU A 77 18.76 10.89 -13.40
N MET A 78 19.88 10.14 -13.43
CA MET A 78 20.09 9.01 -12.52
C MET A 78 20.11 9.45 -11.06
N ALA A 79 20.75 10.56 -10.70
CA ALA A 79 20.73 11.12 -9.36
C ALA A 79 19.32 11.53 -8.92
N SER A 80 18.56 12.17 -9.82
CA SER A 80 17.17 12.54 -9.57
C SER A 80 16.28 11.33 -9.26
N PHE A 81 16.34 10.27 -10.06
CA PHE A 81 15.64 9.03 -9.79
C PHE A 81 16.20 8.27 -8.58
N GLY A 82 17.49 8.40 -8.30
CA GLY A 82 18.09 7.88 -7.07
C GLY A 82 17.46 8.50 -5.81
N THR A 83 17.20 9.81 -5.82
CA THR A 83 16.48 10.47 -4.72
C THR A 83 15.04 9.96 -4.61
N TYR A 84 14.35 9.74 -5.73
CA TYR A 84 13.01 9.12 -5.74
C TYR A 84 13.02 7.74 -5.08
N GLY A 85 13.99 6.89 -5.45
CA GLY A 85 14.17 5.55 -4.89
C GLY A 85 14.48 5.55 -3.39
N ALA A 86 15.24 6.53 -2.89
CA ALA A 86 15.56 6.67 -1.48
C ALA A 86 14.29 6.79 -0.60
N GLY A 87 13.23 7.42 -1.12
CA GLY A 87 11.94 7.45 -0.45
C GLY A 87 11.34 6.07 -0.24
N PHE A 88 11.41 5.18 -1.24
CA PHE A 88 10.92 3.81 -1.11
C PHE A 88 11.73 2.98 -0.11
N LEU A 89 13.06 3.15 -0.10
CA LEU A 89 13.93 2.44 0.84
C LEU A 89 13.67 2.84 2.31
N ALA A 90 13.20 4.06 2.56
CA ALA A 90 12.87 4.52 3.91
C ALA A 90 11.52 3.98 4.44
N ARG A 91 10.61 3.56 3.56
CA ARG A 91 9.26 3.09 3.93
C ARG A 91 9.25 1.92 4.94
N PRO A 92 10.02 0.84 4.79
CA PRO A 92 10.04 -0.25 5.77
C PRO A 92 10.40 0.21 7.18
N PHE A 93 11.36 1.13 7.30
CA PHE A 93 11.75 1.69 8.60
C PHE A 93 10.62 2.51 9.22
N GLY A 94 9.91 3.31 8.40
CA GLY A 94 8.70 4.01 8.80
C GLY A 94 7.60 3.06 9.24
N GLY A 95 7.36 2.00 8.48
CA GLY A 95 6.40 0.95 8.80
C GLY A 95 6.68 0.25 10.12
N LEU A 96 7.95 -0.11 10.36
CA LEU A 96 8.41 -0.69 11.62
C LEU A 96 8.17 0.26 12.81
N PHE A 97 8.58 1.51 12.67
CA PHE A 97 8.51 2.51 13.73
C PHE A 97 7.06 2.90 14.04
N PHE A 98 6.34 3.37 13.04
CA PHE A 98 4.96 3.84 13.21
C PHE A 98 3.96 2.71 13.42
N GLY A 99 4.21 1.52 12.87
CA GLY A 99 3.41 0.32 13.18
C GLY A 99 3.44 0.02 14.67
N SER A 100 4.64 0.03 15.27
CA SER A 100 4.80 -0.18 16.71
C SER A 100 4.12 0.92 17.55
N ILE A 101 4.20 2.18 17.12
CA ILE A 101 3.52 3.29 17.79
C ILE A 101 2.00 3.16 17.66
N GLY A 102 1.49 2.73 16.50
CA GLY A 102 0.06 2.57 16.26
C GLY A 102 -0.60 1.48 17.10
N ASP A 103 0.13 0.40 17.41
CA ASP A 103 -0.35 -0.61 18.36
C ASP A 103 -0.24 -0.17 19.83
N ARG A 104 0.53 0.88 20.14
CA ARG A 104 0.72 1.40 21.51
C ARG A 104 -0.09 2.66 21.81
N LYS A 105 -0.23 3.56 20.84
CA LYS A 105 -0.83 4.90 21.03
C LYS A 105 -2.10 5.13 20.19
N GLY A 106 -2.54 4.11 19.46
CA GLY A 106 -3.73 4.19 18.61
C GLY A 106 -3.45 4.51 17.13
N ARG A 107 -4.40 4.13 16.31
CA ARG A 107 -4.31 4.25 14.85
C ARG A 107 -4.45 5.70 14.40
N LYS A 108 -5.38 6.45 15.03
CA LYS A 108 -5.61 7.87 14.75
C LYS A 108 -4.35 8.72 14.96
N PHE A 109 -3.63 8.49 16.06
CA PHE A 109 -2.40 9.23 16.37
C PHE A 109 -1.36 9.07 15.27
N VAL A 110 -1.09 7.83 14.86
CA VAL A 110 -0.10 7.54 13.81
C VAL A 110 -0.50 8.16 12.49
N LEU A 111 -1.76 7.99 12.07
CA LEU A 111 -2.25 8.58 10.82
C LEU A 111 -2.11 10.11 10.80
N LEU A 112 -2.26 10.79 11.93
CA LEU A 112 -2.03 12.24 12.03
C LEU A 112 -0.55 12.60 11.88
N VAL A 113 0.33 11.88 12.57
CA VAL A 113 1.77 12.16 12.56
C VAL A 113 2.38 11.84 11.20
N THR A 114 2.01 10.71 10.60
CA THR A 114 2.55 10.29 9.30
C THR A 114 2.20 11.29 8.20
N ILE A 115 0.94 11.76 8.14
CA ILE A 115 0.54 12.74 7.14
C ILE A 115 1.18 14.11 7.37
N ALA A 116 1.41 14.48 8.63
CA ALA A 116 2.10 15.73 8.94
C ALA A 116 3.57 15.68 8.48
N ILE A 117 4.27 14.55 8.72
CA ILE A 117 5.65 14.35 8.26
C ILE A 117 5.72 14.36 6.73
N MET A 118 4.88 13.55 6.07
CA MET A 118 4.84 13.49 4.61
C MET A 118 4.60 14.86 4.01
N GLY A 119 3.55 15.49 4.41
CA GLY A 119 3.12 16.72 3.83
C GLY A 119 4.06 17.90 4.12
N THR A 120 4.60 17.98 5.32
CA THR A 120 5.62 19.00 5.62
C THR A 120 6.85 18.78 4.76
N SER A 121 7.33 17.52 4.63
CA SER A 121 8.47 17.21 3.77
C SER A 121 8.20 17.57 2.32
N THR A 122 7.02 17.27 1.78
CA THR A 122 6.63 17.63 0.42
C THR A 122 6.58 19.12 0.20
N THR A 123 5.95 19.85 1.12
CA THR A 123 5.89 21.32 1.04
C THR A 123 7.29 21.93 1.07
N LEU A 124 8.18 21.43 1.93
CA LEU A 124 9.56 21.87 2.02
C LEU A 124 10.33 21.62 0.73
N VAL A 125 10.07 20.53 -0.01
CA VAL A 125 10.65 20.32 -1.35
C VAL A 125 10.31 21.48 -2.28
N GLY A 126 9.09 21.99 -2.26
CA GLY A 126 8.67 23.15 -3.07
C GLY A 126 9.38 24.46 -2.70
N LEU A 127 9.96 24.57 -1.51
CA LEU A 127 10.69 25.74 -1.04
C LEU A 127 12.22 25.66 -1.27
N LEU A 128 12.73 24.55 -1.81
CA LEU A 128 14.17 24.36 -1.96
C LEU A 128 14.80 25.36 -2.93
N PRO A 129 15.97 25.91 -2.59
CA PRO A 129 16.76 26.68 -3.53
C PRO A 129 17.34 25.80 -4.63
N SER A 130 17.64 26.36 -5.78
CA SER A 130 18.33 25.65 -6.85
C SER A 130 19.79 25.35 -6.49
N GLY A 131 20.40 24.37 -7.13
CA GLY A 131 21.81 24.01 -6.96
C GLY A 131 22.11 23.07 -5.78
N THR A 132 23.36 23.02 -5.36
CA THR A 132 23.88 21.99 -4.43
C THR A 132 23.19 21.97 -3.07
N VAL A 133 22.89 23.13 -2.48
CA VAL A 133 22.20 23.21 -1.19
C VAL A 133 20.80 22.58 -1.28
N GLY A 134 20.07 22.91 -2.35
CA GLY A 134 18.76 22.29 -2.62
C GLY A 134 18.86 20.79 -2.89
N ALA A 135 19.90 20.35 -3.61
CA ALA A 135 20.14 18.93 -3.87
C ALA A 135 20.36 18.14 -2.57
N VAL A 136 21.19 18.63 -1.66
CA VAL A 136 21.43 18.00 -0.35
C VAL A 136 20.13 17.95 0.46
N ALA A 137 19.41 19.07 0.53
CA ALA A 137 18.15 19.11 1.26
C ALA A 137 17.09 18.17 0.64
N LEU A 138 17.02 18.05 -0.69
CA LEU A 138 16.15 17.11 -1.40
C LEU A 138 16.46 15.66 -1.01
N VAL A 139 17.75 15.28 -0.99
CA VAL A 139 18.23 13.95 -0.60
C VAL A 139 17.88 13.63 0.87
N LEU A 140 17.82 14.61 1.77
CA LEU A 140 17.43 14.43 3.15
C LEU A 140 15.92 14.40 3.37
N LEU A 141 15.17 15.24 2.64
CA LEU A 141 13.71 15.32 2.78
C LEU A 141 13.01 14.10 2.20
N ARG A 142 13.53 13.51 1.15
CA ARG A 142 12.90 12.38 0.48
C ARG A 142 12.81 11.09 1.33
N PRO A 143 13.88 10.63 2.02
CA PRO A 143 13.76 9.56 3.00
C PRO A 143 12.79 9.88 4.15
N LEU A 144 12.77 11.12 4.65
CA LEU A 144 11.83 11.54 5.69
C LEU A 144 10.37 11.43 5.23
N GLN A 145 10.09 11.84 3.99
CA GLN A 145 8.79 11.67 3.34
C GLN A 145 8.40 10.19 3.23
N GLY A 146 9.31 9.34 2.72
CA GLY A 146 9.11 7.90 2.63
C GLY A 146 8.92 7.24 3.98
N PHE A 147 9.66 7.67 5.01
CA PHE A 147 9.50 7.21 6.38
C PHE A 147 8.09 7.49 6.93
N GLY A 148 7.53 8.69 6.65
CA GLY A 148 6.14 8.99 6.97
C GLY A 148 5.15 8.08 6.22
N ALA A 149 5.37 7.82 4.93
CA ALA A 149 4.48 7.03 4.09
C ALA A 149 4.41 5.54 4.49
N GLY A 150 5.48 4.99 5.11
CA GLY A 150 5.59 3.55 5.37
C GLY A 150 4.53 2.92 6.26
N ALA A 151 3.77 3.71 7.01
CA ALA A 151 2.69 3.19 7.87
C ALA A 151 1.28 3.63 7.43
N GLU A 152 1.17 4.52 6.45
CA GLU A 152 -0.11 5.14 6.06
C GLU A 152 -1.12 4.11 5.57
N GLN A 153 -0.75 3.30 4.59
CA GLN A 153 -1.64 2.29 4.02
C GLN A 153 -1.98 1.17 5.01
N ALA A 154 -1.01 0.76 5.83
CA ALA A 154 -1.25 -0.22 6.88
C ALA A 154 -2.24 0.33 7.92
N GLY A 155 -2.12 1.60 8.29
CA GLY A 155 -3.03 2.29 9.20
C GLY A 155 -4.43 2.41 8.64
N ALA A 156 -4.56 2.85 7.37
CA ALA A 156 -5.84 3.01 6.70
C ALA A 156 -6.58 1.67 6.55
N SER A 157 -5.89 0.61 6.11
CA SER A 157 -6.49 -0.73 5.97
C SER A 157 -6.87 -1.35 7.30
N THR A 158 -5.99 -1.23 8.32
CA THR A 158 -6.26 -1.78 9.66
C THR A 158 -7.44 -1.07 10.32
N LEU A 159 -7.44 0.27 10.31
CA LEU A 159 -8.55 1.06 10.84
C LEU A 159 -9.87 0.68 10.16
N MET A 160 -9.85 0.58 8.82
CA MET A 160 -11.04 0.26 8.04
C MET A 160 -11.55 -1.15 8.33
N ALA A 161 -10.64 -2.14 8.44
CA ALA A 161 -11.02 -3.50 8.80
C ALA A 161 -11.62 -3.62 10.21
N GLU A 162 -11.17 -2.78 11.15
CA GLU A 162 -11.65 -2.75 12.54
C GLU A 162 -13.01 -2.08 12.70
N VAL A 163 -13.36 -1.11 11.83
CA VAL A 163 -14.67 -0.40 11.88
C VAL A 163 -15.71 -0.96 10.91
N ALA A 164 -15.29 -1.73 9.91
CA ALA A 164 -16.19 -2.27 8.89
C ALA A 164 -17.07 -3.40 9.43
N PRO A 165 -18.32 -3.54 8.92
CA PRO A 165 -19.16 -4.69 9.22
C PRO A 165 -18.48 -5.99 8.81
N VAL A 166 -18.51 -7.01 9.67
CA VAL A 166 -17.78 -8.30 9.47
C VAL A 166 -18.11 -8.95 8.13
N LYS A 167 -19.38 -8.94 7.72
CA LYS A 167 -19.86 -9.57 6.46
C LYS A 167 -19.44 -8.80 5.18
N GLN A 168 -19.02 -7.54 5.31
CA GLN A 168 -18.67 -6.65 4.18
C GLN A 168 -17.29 -6.02 4.37
N ARG A 169 -16.46 -6.61 5.22
CA ARG A 169 -15.16 -6.05 5.58
C ARG A 169 -14.23 -5.91 4.39
N GLY A 170 -14.23 -6.85 3.45
CA GLY A 170 -13.43 -6.80 2.24
C GLY A 170 -13.80 -5.61 1.36
N PHE A 171 -15.07 -5.40 1.12
CA PHE A 171 -15.55 -4.24 0.36
C PHE A 171 -15.12 -2.93 1.01
N PHE A 172 -15.45 -2.75 2.28
CA PHE A 172 -15.14 -1.49 2.97
C PHE A 172 -13.64 -1.26 3.17
N ALA A 173 -12.86 -2.30 3.46
CA ALA A 173 -11.41 -2.17 3.62
C ALA A 173 -10.68 -1.83 2.30
N ALA A 174 -11.29 -2.12 1.15
CA ALA A 174 -10.76 -1.77 -0.15
C ALA A 174 -11.04 -0.31 -0.56
N LEU A 175 -12.09 0.33 -0.02
CA LEU A 175 -12.48 1.70 -0.41
C LEU A 175 -11.39 2.76 -0.21
N PRO A 176 -10.60 2.77 0.87
CA PRO A 176 -9.49 3.70 1.02
C PRO A 176 -8.50 3.67 -0.16
N PHE A 177 -8.30 2.52 -0.77
CA PHE A 177 -7.34 2.34 -1.86
C PHE A 177 -7.81 2.93 -3.19
N VAL A 178 -9.09 3.24 -3.35
CA VAL A 178 -9.61 4.04 -4.47
C VAL A 178 -8.94 5.42 -4.52
N GLY A 179 -8.56 5.97 -3.35
CA GLY A 179 -7.80 7.22 -3.25
C GLY A 179 -6.47 7.21 -4.01
N ILE A 180 -5.82 6.05 -4.17
CA ILE A 180 -4.59 5.89 -4.96
C ILE A 180 -4.75 6.49 -6.36
N PHE A 181 -5.82 6.09 -7.04
CA PHE A 181 -6.08 6.50 -8.42
C PHE A 181 -6.47 7.98 -8.51
N ALA A 182 -7.18 8.50 -7.51
CA ALA A 182 -7.48 9.93 -7.40
C ALA A 182 -6.19 10.75 -7.22
N GLY A 183 -5.26 10.29 -6.39
CA GLY A 183 -3.96 10.94 -6.18
C GLY A 183 -3.10 10.98 -7.44
N LEU A 184 -2.97 9.84 -8.13
CA LEU A 184 -2.25 9.74 -9.40
C LEU A 184 -2.85 10.65 -10.46
N GLY A 185 -4.19 10.63 -10.61
CA GLY A 185 -4.91 11.47 -11.56
C GLY A 185 -4.73 12.96 -11.27
N LEU A 186 -4.82 13.37 -10.01
CA LEU A 186 -4.62 14.75 -9.59
C LEU A 186 -3.19 15.24 -9.89
N ALA A 187 -2.18 14.43 -9.61
CA ALA A 187 -0.79 14.75 -9.92
C ALA A 187 -0.56 14.95 -11.41
N SER A 188 -1.05 14.01 -12.22
CA SER A 188 -0.93 14.08 -13.68
C SER A 188 -1.68 15.27 -14.25
N ALA A 189 -2.91 15.54 -13.79
CA ALA A 189 -3.70 16.69 -14.18
C ALA A 189 -2.99 18.01 -13.83
N THR A 190 -2.39 18.10 -12.64
CA THR A 190 -1.67 19.29 -12.21
C THR A 190 -0.51 19.61 -13.15
N PHE A 191 0.36 18.62 -13.45
CA PHE A 191 1.46 18.83 -14.40
C PHE A 191 0.99 19.12 -15.83
N SER A 192 -0.06 18.42 -16.30
CA SER A 192 -0.62 18.64 -17.63
C SER A 192 -1.17 20.06 -17.79
N VAL A 193 -1.96 20.54 -16.81
CA VAL A 193 -2.50 21.90 -16.83
C VAL A 193 -1.36 22.93 -16.80
N MET A 194 -0.36 22.73 -15.95
CA MET A 194 0.81 23.61 -15.89
C MET A 194 1.55 23.66 -17.22
N GLN A 195 1.71 22.54 -17.89
CA GLN A 195 2.40 22.46 -19.17
C GLN A 195 1.64 23.22 -20.27
N HIS A 196 0.32 23.12 -20.31
CA HIS A 196 -0.51 23.80 -21.29
C HIS A 196 -0.67 25.30 -21.00
N VAL A 197 -0.75 25.70 -19.73
CA VAL A 197 -1.05 27.11 -19.36
C VAL A 197 0.23 27.93 -19.21
N LEU A 198 1.26 27.37 -18.58
CA LEU A 198 2.49 28.09 -18.24
C LEU A 198 3.66 27.81 -19.21
N GLY A 199 3.60 26.65 -19.89
CA GLY A 199 4.66 26.22 -20.79
C GLY A 199 5.87 25.58 -20.07
N GLU A 200 6.70 24.89 -20.86
CA GLU A 200 7.86 24.14 -20.37
C GLU A 200 8.90 25.02 -19.66
N GLN A 201 9.16 26.19 -20.18
CA GLN A 201 10.16 27.14 -19.64
C GLN A 201 9.77 27.63 -18.23
N ALA A 202 8.48 27.89 -17.97
CA ALA A 202 8.01 28.27 -16.66
C ALA A 202 8.11 27.09 -15.66
N ILE A 203 7.82 25.87 -16.12
CA ILE A 203 7.97 24.66 -15.30
C ILE A 203 9.43 24.50 -14.86
N LEU A 204 10.38 24.59 -15.78
CA LEU A 204 11.81 24.44 -15.48
C LEU A 204 12.36 25.56 -14.60
N SER A 205 11.80 26.78 -14.66
CA SER A 205 12.31 27.92 -13.88
C SER A 205 11.72 27.99 -12.46
N TRP A 206 10.39 27.97 -12.31
CA TRP A 206 9.74 28.19 -11.02
C TRP A 206 8.45 27.38 -10.77
N ALA A 207 7.67 27.11 -11.83
CA ALA A 207 6.32 26.58 -11.64
C ALA A 207 6.28 25.14 -11.11
N TRP A 208 7.37 24.39 -11.23
CA TRP A 208 7.49 23.05 -10.62
C TRP A 208 7.26 23.06 -9.10
N ARG A 209 7.38 24.21 -8.44
CA ARG A 209 7.11 24.37 -6.99
C ARG A 209 5.63 24.30 -6.66
N ILE A 210 4.75 24.68 -7.59
CA ILE A 210 3.30 24.75 -7.37
C ILE A 210 2.70 23.44 -6.84
N PRO A 211 2.95 22.25 -7.46
CA PRO A 211 2.41 20.99 -6.96
C PRO A 211 2.84 20.67 -5.53
N PHE A 212 4.10 20.95 -5.18
CA PHE A 212 4.64 20.70 -3.84
C PHE A 212 4.07 21.69 -2.81
N LEU A 213 3.96 22.96 -3.13
CA LEU A 213 3.38 23.97 -2.23
C LEU A 213 1.88 23.78 -2.04
N SER A 214 1.16 23.37 -3.10
CA SER A 214 -0.28 23.06 -3.00
C SER A 214 -0.58 21.89 -2.07
N SER A 215 0.39 21.03 -1.79
CA SER A 215 0.27 19.95 -0.81
C SER A 215 -0.11 20.46 0.60
N VAL A 216 0.26 21.69 0.96
CA VAL A 216 -0.16 22.33 2.23
C VAL A 216 -1.69 22.37 2.37
N LEU A 217 -2.41 22.67 1.29
CA LEU A 217 -3.88 22.71 1.31
C LEU A 217 -4.45 21.29 1.50
N LEU A 218 -3.89 20.34 0.77
CA LEU A 218 -4.31 18.94 0.84
C LEU A 218 -4.06 18.36 2.24
N ILE A 219 -2.91 18.68 2.85
CA ILE A 219 -2.57 18.29 4.22
C ILE A 219 -3.56 18.92 5.20
N GLY A 220 -3.85 20.21 5.07
CA GLY A 220 -4.82 20.91 5.91
C GLY A 220 -6.18 20.21 5.92
N VAL A 221 -6.68 19.82 4.72
CA VAL A 221 -7.92 19.05 4.57
C VAL A 221 -7.80 17.68 5.23
N ALA A 222 -6.71 16.96 5.02
CA ALA A 222 -6.53 15.63 5.59
C ALA A 222 -6.41 15.66 7.12
N VAL A 223 -5.65 16.59 7.67
CA VAL A 223 -5.54 16.78 9.13
C VAL A 223 -6.92 17.13 9.71
N TRP A 224 -7.66 18.06 9.07
CA TRP A 224 -9.00 18.44 9.51
C TRP A 224 -9.97 17.24 9.54
N ILE A 225 -9.95 16.38 8.51
CA ILE A 225 -10.76 15.16 8.47
C ILE A 225 -10.35 14.21 9.60
N ARG A 226 -9.04 14.01 9.80
CA ARG A 226 -8.49 13.06 10.78
C ARG A 226 -8.69 13.51 12.24
N LEU A 227 -8.71 14.79 12.51
CA LEU A 227 -9.02 15.31 13.85
C LEU A 227 -10.44 14.91 14.28
N ARG A 228 -11.37 14.79 13.34
CA ARG A 228 -12.76 14.36 13.57
C ARG A 228 -12.97 12.84 13.60
N LEU A 229 -11.92 12.06 13.28
CA LEU A 229 -11.95 10.61 13.37
C LEU A 229 -11.97 10.20 14.84
N ARG A 230 -12.73 9.15 15.18
CA ARG A 230 -12.63 8.47 16.47
C ARG A 230 -11.60 7.35 16.37
N GLU A 231 -11.01 7.00 17.51
CA GLU A 231 -10.08 5.89 17.58
C GLU A 231 -10.81 4.56 17.28
N SER A 232 -10.07 3.54 16.88
CA SER A 232 -10.61 2.23 16.55
C SER A 232 -11.24 1.57 17.78
N PRO A 233 -12.44 0.96 17.64
CA PRO A 233 -13.09 0.25 18.74
C PRO A 233 -12.20 -0.87 19.32
N THR A 234 -11.44 -1.55 18.48
CA THR A 234 -10.51 -2.61 18.90
C THR A 234 -9.39 -2.06 19.78
N PHE A 235 -8.84 -0.89 19.43
CA PHE A 235 -7.79 -0.27 20.24
C PHE A 235 -8.32 0.21 21.60
N VAL A 236 -9.50 0.82 21.62
CA VAL A 236 -10.17 1.25 22.87
C VAL A 236 -10.43 0.05 23.78
N SER A 237 -10.84 -1.09 23.22
CA SER A 237 -11.03 -2.34 23.98
C SER A 237 -9.72 -2.87 24.56
N LEU A 238 -8.61 -2.79 23.80
CA LEU A 238 -7.27 -3.20 24.25
C LEU A 238 -6.78 -2.33 25.41
N GLU A 239 -6.99 -1.02 25.31
CA GLU A 239 -6.60 -0.06 26.35
C GLU A 239 -7.41 -0.28 27.62
N GLY A 240 -8.73 -0.42 27.51
CA GLY A 240 -9.61 -0.71 28.65
C GLY A 240 -9.34 -2.04 29.33
N ALA A 241 -8.85 -3.04 28.59
CA ALA A 241 -8.44 -4.33 29.12
C ALA A 241 -6.99 -4.37 29.64
N HIS A 242 -6.27 -3.25 29.64
CA HIS A 242 -4.83 -3.17 29.95
C HIS A 242 -3.95 -4.15 29.16
N ALA A 243 -4.37 -4.49 27.94
CA ALA A 243 -3.75 -5.52 27.09
C ALA A 243 -2.78 -4.95 26.03
N VAL A 244 -2.50 -3.64 26.07
CA VAL A 244 -1.54 -2.98 25.19
C VAL A 244 -0.12 -3.45 25.52
N ILE A 245 0.57 -4.03 24.54
CA ILE A 245 1.93 -4.57 24.74
C ILE A 245 3.02 -3.50 24.52
N LYS A 246 4.11 -3.61 25.30
CA LYS A 246 5.23 -2.64 25.24
C LYS A 246 6.06 -2.74 23.96
N SER A 247 6.18 -3.92 23.37
CA SER A 247 7.05 -4.21 22.22
C SER A 247 6.31 -4.98 21.10
N PRO A 248 5.32 -4.37 20.39
CA PRO A 248 4.55 -5.05 19.36
C PRO A 248 5.43 -5.64 18.26
N MET A 249 6.41 -4.91 17.79
CA MET A 249 7.31 -5.35 16.72
C MET A 249 8.14 -6.58 17.11
N LYS A 250 8.65 -6.62 18.36
CA LYS A 250 9.35 -7.81 18.86
C LYS A 250 8.41 -9.03 18.83
N THR A 251 7.16 -8.85 19.24
CA THR A 251 6.13 -9.90 19.20
C THR A 251 5.87 -10.37 17.77
N VAL A 252 5.75 -9.47 16.82
CA VAL A 252 5.61 -9.82 15.38
C VAL A 252 6.76 -10.69 14.91
N ILE A 253 8.00 -10.26 15.18
CA ILE A 253 9.20 -10.97 14.71
C ILE A 253 9.37 -12.33 15.40
N THR A 254 8.96 -12.48 16.65
CA THR A 254 9.13 -13.74 17.40
C THR A 254 7.97 -14.72 17.21
N HIS A 255 6.72 -14.25 17.20
CA HIS A 255 5.51 -15.09 17.24
C HIS A 255 4.73 -15.14 15.92
N ALA A 256 4.85 -14.12 15.06
CA ALA A 256 4.08 -14.02 13.82
C ALA A 256 4.92 -14.20 12.55
N ARG A 257 6.05 -14.92 12.62
CA ARG A 257 6.96 -15.10 11.46
C ARG A 257 6.28 -15.68 10.24
N ARG A 258 5.47 -16.73 10.41
CA ARG A 258 4.75 -17.37 9.31
C ARG A 258 3.70 -16.44 8.68
N PRO A 259 2.83 -15.75 9.42
CA PRO A 259 1.95 -14.71 8.89
C PRO A 259 2.69 -13.58 8.14
N VAL A 260 3.81 -13.09 8.69
CA VAL A 260 4.62 -12.04 8.03
C VAL A 260 5.19 -12.55 6.72
N LEU A 261 5.82 -13.74 6.70
CA LEU A 261 6.37 -14.33 5.50
C LEU A 261 5.27 -14.57 4.45
N ALA A 262 4.15 -15.16 4.83
CA ALA A 262 3.02 -15.40 3.94
C ALA A 262 2.51 -14.09 3.31
N ALA A 263 2.23 -13.07 4.13
CA ALA A 263 1.75 -11.78 3.66
C ALA A 263 2.78 -11.05 2.80
N THR A 264 4.10 -11.13 3.12
CA THR A 264 5.17 -10.56 2.30
C THR A 264 5.23 -11.22 0.92
N LEU A 265 5.21 -12.57 0.85
CA LEU A 265 5.24 -13.30 -0.41
C LEU A 265 3.97 -13.06 -1.24
N MET A 266 2.82 -12.93 -0.61
CA MET A 266 1.57 -12.59 -1.29
C MET A 266 1.65 -11.27 -2.06
N ARG A 267 2.46 -10.32 -1.64
CA ARG A 267 2.63 -9.03 -2.31
C ARG A 267 3.39 -9.08 -3.65
N PHE A 268 4.08 -10.18 -3.97
CA PHE A 268 4.99 -10.21 -5.11
C PHE A 268 4.27 -9.97 -6.45
N ALA A 269 3.22 -10.73 -6.77
CA ALA A 269 2.47 -10.50 -8.01
C ALA A 269 1.55 -9.28 -7.92
N GLU A 270 1.03 -8.95 -6.74
CA GLU A 270 0.14 -7.80 -6.56
C GLU A 270 0.91 -6.49 -6.75
N GLN A 271 1.92 -6.23 -5.92
CA GLN A 271 2.70 -4.98 -5.96
C GLN A 271 3.69 -4.97 -7.12
N GLY A 272 4.42 -6.08 -7.32
CA GLY A 272 5.36 -6.21 -8.43
C GLY A 272 4.65 -6.13 -9.77
N GLY A 273 3.52 -6.82 -9.93
CA GLY A 273 2.67 -6.76 -11.12
C GLY A 273 2.14 -5.37 -11.38
N SER A 274 1.62 -4.68 -10.35
CA SER A 274 1.19 -3.29 -10.48
C SER A 274 2.31 -2.38 -11.01
N THR A 275 3.52 -2.48 -10.46
CA THR A 275 4.67 -1.69 -10.91
C THR A 275 5.12 -2.07 -12.33
N ILE A 276 5.09 -3.36 -12.67
CA ILE A 276 5.43 -3.83 -14.01
C ILE A 276 4.48 -3.24 -15.05
N TYR A 277 3.17 -3.36 -14.85
CA TYR A 277 2.19 -2.85 -15.81
C TYR A 277 2.10 -1.32 -15.87
N THR A 278 2.44 -0.60 -14.81
CA THR A 278 2.42 0.87 -14.82
C THR A 278 3.73 1.52 -15.24
N THR A 279 4.86 0.84 -15.09
CA THR A 279 6.18 1.45 -15.32
C THR A 279 7.00 0.71 -16.37
N VAL A 280 7.15 -0.63 -16.22
CA VAL A 280 8.02 -1.41 -17.11
C VAL A 280 7.44 -1.51 -18.51
N VAL A 281 6.11 -1.65 -18.65
CA VAL A 281 5.43 -1.65 -19.96
C VAL A 281 5.73 -0.37 -20.73
N ILE A 282 5.62 0.80 -20.07
CA ILE A 282 5.85 2.10 -20.73
C ILE A 282 7.32 2.21 -21.18
N ALA A 283 8.26 1.82 -20.31
CA ALA A 283 9.68 1.83 -20.64
C ALA A 283 10.03 0.86 -21.78
N PHE A 284 9.43 -0.35 -21.79
CA PHE A 284 9.62 -1.34 -22.84
C PHE A 284 9.05 -0.88 -24.20
N LEU A 285 7.86 -0.28 -24.18
CA LEU A 285 7.24 0.30 -25.37
C LEU A 285 8.11 1.41 -25.97
N GLY A 286 8.50 2.40 -25.16
CA GLY A 286 9.28 3.56 -25.63
C GLY A 286 10.73 3.22 -26.00
N GLY A 287 11.31 2.21 -25.40
CA GLY A 287 12.67 1.76 -25.70
C GLY A 287 12.72 0.67 -26.77
N THR A 288 12.34 -0.54 -26.38
CA THR A 288 12.54 -1.74 -27.19
C THR A 288 11.59 -1.84 -28.38
N VAL A 289 10.28 -1.62 -28.15
CA VAL A 289 9.26 -1.79 -29.20
C VAL A 289 9.37 -0.66 -30.22
N ALA A 290 9.59 0.60 -29.75
CA ALA A 290 9.76 1.74 -30.64
C ALA A 290 10.96 1.57 -31.56
N ALA A 291 12.10 1.11 -31.05
CA ALA A 291 13.28 0.79 -31.85
C ALA A 291 13.02 -0.32 -32.87
N LYS A 292 12.30 -1.37 -32.49
CA LYS A 292 11.92 -2.49 -33.35
C LYS A 292 11.01 -2.10 -34.49
N LEU A 293 10.04 -1.21 -34.25
CA LEU A 293 9.03 -0.77 -35.21
C LEU A 293 9.49 0.44 -36.04
N GLY A 294 10.63 1.07 -35.69
CA GLY A 294 11.13 2.27 -36.34
C GLY A 294 10.23 3.50 -36.14
N VAL A 295 9.47 3.55 -35.04
CA VAL A 295 8.56 4.65 -34.70
C VAL A 295 9.15 5.50 -33.58
N ARG A 296 8.61 6.73 -33.40
CA ARG A 296 9.09 7.61 -32.35
C ARG A 296 8.77 7.04 -30.97
N PRO A 297 9.74 7.04 -30.02
CA PRO A 297 9.51 6.61 -28.64
C PRO A 297 8.29 7.26 -27.97
N SER A 298 8.05 8.54 -28.25
CA SER A 298 6.92 9.30 -27.69
C SER A 298 5.55 8.76 -28.10
N GLU A 299 5.42 8.18 -29.28
CA GLU A 299 4.15 7.59 -29.75
C GLU A 299 3.79 6.35 -28.91
N LEU A 300 4.74 5.46 -28.73
CA LEU A 300 4.50 4.22 -27.96
C LEU A 300 4.43 4.47 -26.45
N THR A 301 5.18 5.42 -25.90
CA THR A 301 5.02 5.80 -24.51
C THR A 301 3.65 6.43 -24.25
N SER A 302 3.10 7.19 -25.22
CA SER A 302 1.73 7.72 -25.13
C SER A 302 0.69 6.60 -25.10
N ILE A 303 0.83 5.55 -25.91
CA ILE A 303 -0.04 4.35 -25.87
C ILE A 303 0.05 3.70 -24.48
N GLY A 304 1.24 3.45 -23.97
CA GLY A 304 1.43 2.83 -22.65
C GLY A 304 0.86 3.67 -21.50
N THR A 305 1.01 5.00 -21.55
CA THR A 305 0.43 5.88 -20.51
C THR A 305 -1.11 5.92 -20.58
N THR A 306 -1.69 5.88 -21.78
CA THR A 306 -3.14 5.78 -21.98
C THR A 306 -3.67 4.46 -21.43
N GLY A 307 -3.02 3.33 -21.75
CA GLY A 307 -3.38 2.02 -21.20
C GLY A 307 -3.29 1.96 -19.69
N ALA A 308 -2.24 2.56 -19.09
CA ALA A 308 -2.12 2.69 -17.64
C ALA A 308 -3.27 3.50 -17.02
N LEU A 309 -3.68 4.59 -17.68
CA LEU A 309 -4.80 5.42 -17.23
C LEU A 309 -6.12 4.64 -17.30
N ILE A 310 -6.41 3.98 -18.40
CA ILE A 310 -7.63 3.16 -18.58
C ILE A 310 -7.69 2.06 -17.52
N ALA A 311 -6.60 1.31 -17.33
CA ALA A 311 -6.51 0.26 -16.34
C ALA A 311 -6.65 0.82 -14.90
N SER A 312 -6.09 1.99 -14.60
CA SER A 312 -6.23 2.66 -13.31
C SER A 312 -7.65 3.12 -13.04
N MET A 313 -8.34 3.69 -14.04
CA MET A 313 -9.75 4.07 -13.91
C MET A 313 -10.65 2.86 -13.65
N ALA A 314 -10.41 1.76 -14.34
CA ALA A 314 -11.11 0.50 -14.08
C ALA A 314 -10.84 -0.02 -12.66
N SER A 315 -9.64 0.19 -12.15
CA SER A 315 -9.20 -0.25 -10.82
C SER A 315 -9.96 0.42 -9.67
N VAL A 316 -10.49 1.62 -9.89
CA VAL A 316 -11.41 2.32 -8.96
C VAL A 316 -12.62 1.45 -8.62
N VAL A 317 -13.11 0.72 -9.63
CA VAL A 317 -14.29 -0.15 -9.51
C VAL A 317 -13.91 -1.58 -9.15
N THR A 318 -12.90 -2.13 -9.82
CA THR A 318 -12.54 -3.55 -9.65
C THR A 318 -11.98 -3.85 -8.27
N THR A 319 -11.21 -2.95 -7.65
CA THR A 319 -10.63 -3.18 -6.30
C THR A 319 -11.72 -3.39 -5.24
N PRO A 320 -12.73 -2.51 -5.07
CA PRO A 320 -13.82 -2.77 -4.13
C PRO A 320 -14.68 -3.98 -4.50
N LEU A 321 -14.89 -4.24 -5.80
CA LEU A 321 -15.65 -5.41 -6.25
C LEU A 321 -14.97 -6.72 -5.87
N PHE A 322 -13.65 -6.83 -6.05
CA PHE A 322 -12.89 -8.00 -5.59
C PHE A 322 -12.83 -8.07 -4.06
N GLY A 323 -12.82 -6.94 -3.36
CA GLY A 323 -13.04 -6.88 -1.92
C GLY A 323 -14.38 -7.51 -1.52
N ALA A 324 -15.48 -7.11 -2.17
CA ALA A 324 -16.82 -7.67 -1.97
C ALA A 324 -16.90 -9.15 -2.36
N LEU A 325 -16.25 -9.56 -3.45
CA LEU A 325 -16.18 -10.96 -3.85
C LEU A 325 -15.48 -11.79 -2.77
N SER A 326 -14.40 -11.27 -2.18
CA SER A 326 -13.68 -11.94 -1.09
C SER A 326 -14.53 -12.09 0.19
N ASP A 327 -15.53 -11.23 0.40
CA ASP A 327 -16.51 -11.37 1.47
C ASP A 327 -17.46 -12.55 1.25
N ARG A 328 -17.67 -12.96 -0.01
CA ARG A 328 -18.58 -14.07 -0.37
C ARG A 328 -17.87 -15.41 -0.47
N ILE A 329 -16.78 -15.51 -1.21
CA ILE A 329 -16.11 -16.78 -1.54
C ILE A 329 -14.84 -17.03 -0.72
N GLY A 330 -14.39 -16.07 0.09
CA GLY A 330 -13.19 -16.17 0.93
C GLY A 330 -12.02 -15.33 0.43
N ARG A 331 -11.14 -14.94 1.37
CA ARG A 331 -9.96 -14.10 1.10
C ARG A 331 -8.95 -14.84 0.23
N ILE A 332 -8.64 -16.06 0.67
CA ILE A 332 -7.66 -16.94 0.00
C ILE A 332 -8.14 -17.34 -1.41
N ALA A 333 -9.43 -17.59 -1.59
CA ALA A 333 -9.98 -17.98 -2.89
C ALA A 333 -9.79 -16.87 -3.94
N VAL A 334 -10.15 -15.61 -3.61
CA VAL A 334 -9.99 -14.47 -4.52
C VAL A 334 -8.51 -14.19 -4.78
N TYR A 335 -7.69 -14.21 -3.73
CA TYR A 335 -6.25 -13.96 -3.88
C TYR A 335 -5.57 -15.01 -4.77
N ARG A 336 -5.88 -16.29 -4.53
CA ARG A 336 -5.38 -17.41 -5.35
C ARG A 336 -5.83 -17.30 -6.79
N GLY A 337 -7.11 -16.97 -7.02
CA GLY A 337 -7.65 -16.75 -8.36
C GLY A 337 -6.93 -15.64 -9.11
N GLY A 338 -6.67 -14.51 -8.45
CA GLY A 338 -5.89 -13.40 -9.01
C GLY A 338 -4.45 -13.78 -9.34
N ALA A 339 -3.77 -14.53 -8.45
CA ALA A 339 -2.41 -14.97 -8.69
C ALA A 339 -2.31 -16.01 -9.83
N ILE A 340 -3.28 -16.93 -9.94
CA ILE A 340 -3.37 -17.87 -11.07
C ILE A 340 -3.67 -17.11 -12.37
N PHE A 341 -4.60 -16.17 -12.34
CA PHE A 341 -4.90 -15.33 -13.49
C PHE A 341 -3.63 -14.60 -13.97
N MET A 342 -2.88 -13.96 -13.07
CA MET A 342 -1.63 -13.27 -13.39
C MET A 342 -0.56 -14.22 -13.95
N LEU A 343 -0.47 -15.43 -13.42
CA LEU A 343 0.43 -16.46 -13.95
C LEU A 343 0.10 -16.82 -15.40
N LEU A 344 -1.17 -17.07 -15.69
CA LEU A 344 -1.62 -17.41 -17.04
C LEU A 344 -1.59 -16.21 -17.99
N TRP A 345 -1.81 -15.00 -17.47
CA TRP A 345 -1.80 -13.73 -18.22
C TRP A 345 -0.39 -13.23 -18.52
N SER A 346 0.61 -13.73 -17.82
CA SER A 346 1.99 -13.24 -17.88
C SER A 346 2.56 -13.23 -19.30
N VAL A 347 2.59 -14.35 -20.00
CA VAL A 347 3.16 -14.44 -21.36
C VAL A 347 2.24 -13.80 -22.40
N PRO A 348 0.91 -14.08 -22.44
CA PRO A 348 0.00 -13.43 -23.38
C PRO A 348 0.02 -11.90 -23.32
N SER A 349 0.04 -11.30 -22.12
CA SER A 349 0.08 -9.84 -21.99
C SER A 349 1.33 -9.22 -22.60
N TRP A 350 2.50 -9.82 -22.39
CA TRP A 350 3.75 -9.33 -22.95
C TRP A 350 3.87 -9.53 -24.46
N TRP A 351 3.26 -10.60 -24.99
CA TRP A 351 3.07 -10.74 -26.43
C TRP A 351 2.22 -9.60 -26.99
N MET A 352 1.09 -9.27 -26.35
CA MET A 352 0.23 -8.14 -26.74
C MET A 352 0.98 -6.81 -26.69
N VAL A 353 1.72 -6.53 -25.61
CA VAL A 353 2.54 -5.31 -25.44
C VAL A 353 3.59 -5.21 -26.55
N ASN A 354 4.25 -6.32 -26.92
CA ASN A 354 5.29 -6.34 -27.95
C ASN A 354 4.75 -6.03 -29.37
N THR A 355 3.45 -6.06 -29.60
CA THR A 355 2.85 -5.64 -30.88
C THR A 355 2.93 -4.13 -31.11
N GLY A 356 3.01 -3.32 -30.03
CA GLY A 356 2.91 -1.86 -30.11
C GLY A 356 1.54 -1.33 -30.51
N ASN A 357 0.55 -2.21 -30.70
CA ASN A 357 -0.81 -1.81 -31.06
C ASN A 357 -1.57 -1.33 -29.82
N ALA A 358 -2.20 -0.14 -29.90
CA ALA A 358 -2.87 0.50 -28.77
C ALA A 358 -3.92 -0.39 -28.12
N LEU A 359 -4.79 -1.03 -28.89
CA LEU A 359 -5.84 -1.89 -28.34
C LEU A 359 -5.26 -3.09 -27.58
N TRP A 360 -4.25 -3.76 -28.12
CA TRP A 360 -3.62 -4.90 -27.45
C TRP A 360 -2.86 -4.49 -26.19
N VAL A 361 -2.21 -3.32 -26.20
CA VAL A 361 -1.56 -2.75 -25.03
C VAL A 361 -2.58 -2.43 -23.94
N ASP A 362 -3.70 -1.80 -24.30
CA ASP A 362 -4.79 -1.50 -23.37
C ASP A 362 -5.37 -2.75 -22.74
N VAL A 363 -5.64 -3.79 -23.53
CA VAL A 363 -6.14 -5.11 -23.06
C VAL A 363 -5.11 -5.77 -22.13
N ALA A 364 -3.83 -5.74 -22.48
CA ALA A 364 -2.76 -6.32 -21.66
C ALA A 364 -2.67 -5.63 -20.29
N MET A 365 -2.70 -4.30 -20.28
CA MET A 365 -2.60 -3.51 -19.05
C MET A 365 -3.87 -3.58 -18.21
N PHE A 366 -5.05 -3.55 -18.83
CA PHE A 366 -6.32 -3.75 -18.14
C PHE A 366 -6.38 -5.14 -17.46
N GLY A 367 -6.05 -6.20 -18.18
CA GLY A 367 -6.01 -7.55 -17.62
C GLY A 367 -5.00 -7.68 -16.49
N GLY A 368 -3.78 -7.17 -16.68
CA GLY A 368 -2.72 -7.26 -15.68
C GLY A 368 -2.98 -6.41 -14.43
N LEU A 369 -3.41 -5.17 -14.59
CA LEU A 369 -3.62 -4.25 -13.48
C LEU A 369 -5.02 -4.39 -12.87
N ALA A 370 -6.09 -4.16 -13.66
CA ALA A 370 -7.45 -4.06 -13.13
C ALA A 370 -8.04 -5.41 -12.71
N LEU A 371 -7.71 -6.49 -13.41
CA LEU A 371 -8.20 -7.84 -13.07
C LEU A 371 -7.17 -8.63 -12.25
N GLY A 372 -5.90 -8.62 -12.62
CA GLY A 372 -4.85 -9.38 -11.96
C GLY A 372 -4.43 -8.78 -10.61
N ALA A 373 -3.67 -7.68 -10.62
CA ALA A 373 -3.12 -7.08 -9.41
C ALA A 373 -4.23 -6.62 -8.44
N ASN A 374 -5.29 -5.99 -8.95
CA ASN A 374 -6.33 -5.43 -8.11
C ASN A 374 -7.34 -6.45 -7.56
N SER A 375 -7.45 -7.64 -8.15
CA SER A 375 -8.18 -8.74 -7.49
C SER A 375 -7.49 -9.16 -6.19
N MET A 376 -6.16 -9.24 -6.21
CA MET A 376 -5.36 -9.55 -5.04
C MET A 376 -5.39 -8.38 -4.03
N LEU A 377 -5.27 -7.13 -4.48
CA LEU A 377 -5.33 -5.95 -3.64
C LEU A 377 -6.68 -5.84 -2.91
N GLY A 378 -7.80 -6.05 -3.60
CA GLY A 378 -9.13 -6.00 -2.99
C GLY A 378 -9.32 -6.99 -1.84
N ALA A 379 -8.87 -8.24 -2.02
CA ALA A 379 -8.89 -9.24 -0.95
C ALA A 379 -7.89 -8.94 0.16
N GLN A 380 -6.70 -8.42 -0.18
CA GLN A 380 -5.60 -8.12 0.73
C GLN A 380 -5.98 -7.13 1.84
N CYS A 381 -6.76 -6.10 1.50
CA CYS A 381 -7.07 -5.00 2.41
C CYS A 381 -7.71 -5.48 3.72
N ALA A 382 -8.59 -6.47 3.66
CA ALA A 382 -9.16 -7.10 4.85
C ALA A 382 -8.27 -8.23 5.36
N HIS A 383 -7.80 -9.10 4.46
CA HIS A 383 -7.06 -10.30 4.81
C HIS A 383 -5.84 -10.03 5.69
N PHE A 384 -4.99 -9.06 5.33
CA PHE A 384 -3.80 -8.75 6.10
C PHE A 384 -4.14 -8.25 7.51
N SER A 385 -5.21 -7.45 7.64
CA SER A 385 -5.68 -7.01 8.96
C SER A 385 -6.28 -8.14 9.78
N GLU A 386 -6.90 -9.13 9.14
CA GLU A 386 -7.45 -10.33 9.77
C GLU A 386 -6.36 -11.36 10.13
N LEU A 387 -5.21 -11.34 9.47
CA LEU A 387 -4.13 -12.32 9.64
C LEU A 387 -3.37 -12.14 10.94
N PHE A 388 -3.29 -10.91 11.47
CA PHE A 388 -2.53 -10.60 12.68
C PHE A 388 -3.43 -10.43 13.90
N GLY A 389 -2.90 -10.80 15.09
CA GLY A 389 -3.55 -10.60 16.39
C GLY A 389 -3.75 -9.11 16.69
N ASN A 390 -4.78 -8.78 17.46
CA ASN A 390 -5.18 -7.40 17.72
C ASN A 390 -4.13 -6.56 18.46
N ARG A 391 -3.26 -7.19 19.25
CA ARG A 391 -2.20 -6.52 20.03
C ARG A 391 -1.04 -5.99 19.18
N TYR A 392 -0.81 -6.58 18.00
CA TYR A 392 0.32 -6.23 17.10
C TYR A 392 -0.09 -6.19 15.62
N ARG A 393 -1.39 -6.00 15.37
CA ARG A 393 -1.96 -6.00 14.02
C ARG A 393 -1.34 -4.96 13.12
N TYR A 394 -1.24 -3.72 13.60
CA TYR A 394 -0.70 -2.64 12.81
C TYR A 394 0.77 -2.89 12.46
N SER A 395 1.57 -3.29 13.45
CA SER A 395 2.98 -3.65 13.25
C SER A 395 3.15 -4.78 12.23
N GLY A 396 2.32 -5.82 12.33
CA GLY A 396 2.38 -6.97 11.42
C GLY A 396 1.99 -6.61 9.99
N VAL A 397 0.92 -5.86 9.81
CA VAL A 397 0.47 -5.39 8.49
C VAL A 397 1.51 -4.45 7.86
N ALA A 398 2.02 -3.48 8.63
CA ALA A 398 3.01 -2.53 8.14
C ALA A 398 4.31 -3.24 7.69
N LEU A 399 4.85 -4.13 8.53
CA LEU A 399 6.06 -4.88 8.20
C LEU A 399 5.90 -5.70 6.92
N ALA A 400 4.83 -6.51 6.83
CA ALA A 400 4.60 -7.38 5.69
C ALA A 400 4.37 -6.59 4.39
N ARG A 401 3.61 -5.49 4.46
CA ARG A 401 3.34 -4.63 3.29
C ARG A 401 4.59 -3.96 2.77
N GLU A 402 5.39 -3.36 3.64
CA GLU A 402 6.55 -2.60 3.23
C GLU A 402 7.71 -3.50 2.78
N LEU A 403 7.93 -4.65 3.43
CA LEU A 403 8.89 -5.64 2.92
C LEU A 403 8.48 -6.14 1.53
N GLY A 404 7.21 -6.50 1.35
CA GLY A 404 6.70 -6.91 0.05
C GLY A 404 6.85 -5.82 -1.01
N ALA A 405 6.53 -4.56 -0.68
CA ALA A 405 6.64 -3.43 -1.62
C ALA A 405 8.09 -3.21 -2.11
N VAL A 406 9.08 -3.26 -1.22
CA VAL A 406 10.49 -3.09 -1.60
C VAL A 406 10.99 -4.28 -2.41
N LEU A 407 10.73 -5.51 -1.93
CA LEU A 407 11.26 -6.73 -2.55
C LEU A 407 10.62 -7.05 -3.92
N SER A 408 9.41 -6.58 -4.18
CA SER A 408 8.74 -6.81 -5.46
C SER A 408 8.60 -5.54 -6.29
N GLY A 409 7.88 -4.54 -5.80
CA GLY A 409 7.59 -3.32 -6.55
C GLY A 409 8.80 -2.41 -6.74
N GLY A 410 9.64 -2.24 -5.71
CA GLY A 410 10.82 -1.39 -5.77
C GLY A 410 11.91 -1.94 -6.70
N ILE A 411 12.08 -3.26 -6.74
CA ILE A 411 13.10 -3.92 -7.57
C ILE A 411 12.61 -4.14 -9.01
N ALA A 412 11.28 -4.25 -9.21
CA ALA A 412 10.70 -4.65 -10.49
C ALA A 412 11.15 -3.82 -11.71
N PRO A 413 11.21 -2.47 -11.68
CA PRO A 413 11.64 -1.70 -12.84
C PRO A 413 13.11 -1.96 -13.20
N LEU A 414 13.99 -2.00 -12.20
CA LEU A 414 15.43 -2.22 -12.41
C LEU A 414 15.69 -3.62 -12.99
N LEU A 415 15.09 -4.62 -12.37
CA LEU A 415 15.25 -6.01 -12.81
C LEU A 415 14.60 -6.24 -14.18
N GLY A 416 13.43 -5.65 -14.43
CA GLY A 416 12.77 -5.74 -15.74
C GLY A 416 13.60 -5.16 -16.87
N ILE A 417 14.14 -3.94 -16.71
CA ILE A 417 15.02 -3.31 -17.71
C ILE A 417 16.31 -4.11 -17.89
N TYR A 418 16.91 -4.58 -16.81
CA TYR A 418 18.12 -5.40 -16.85
C TYR A 418 17.91 -6.71 -17.63
N LEU A 419 16.81 -7.43 -17.36
CA LEU A 419 16.47 -8.68 -18.04
C LEU A 419 16.20 -8.47 -19.54
N VAL A 420 15.51 -7.37 -19.91
CA VAL A 420 15.31 -7.00 -21.32
C VAL A 420 16.65 -6.73 -22.01
N GLY A 421 17.57 -6.03 -21.35
CA GLY A 421 18.92 -5.79 -21.87
C GLY A 421 19.71 -7.07 -22.10
N LEU A 422 19.70 -8.00 -21.13
CA LEU A 422 20.40 -9.30 -21.25
C LEU A 422 19.84 -10.19 -22.37
N SER A 423 18.54 -10.11 -22.63
CA SER A 423 17.85 -10.94 -23.63
C SER A 423 17.84 -10.35 -25.03
N GLY A 424 18.53 -9.22 -25.27
CA GLY A 424 18.48 -8.52 -26.56
C GLY A 424 17.11 -7.96 -26.92
N GLY A 425 16.29 -7.60 -25.94
CA GLY A 425 14.97 -7.03 -26.16
C GLY A 425 13.81 -8.04 -26.24
N ALA A 426 14.03 -9.28 -25.82
CA ALA A 426 12.99 -10.31 -25.89
C ALA A 426 11.87 -10.09 -24.86
N PHE A 427 10.62 -9.95 -25.33
CA PHE A 427 9.45 -9.68 -24.48
C PHE A 427 9.10 -10.82 -23.51
N TRP A 428 9.33 -12.07 -23.90
CA TRP A 428 8.96 -13.24 -23.11
C TRP A 428 9.69 -13.30 -21.76
N VAL A 429 10.85 -12.66 -21.64
CA VAL A 429 11.62 -12.58 -20.38
C VAL A 429 10.83 -11.86 -19.29
N LEU A 430 10.10 -10.79 -19.68
CA LEU A 430 9.22 -10.07 -18.77
C LEU A 430 7.99 -10.90 -18.41
N GLY A 431 7.48 -11.70 -19.35
CA GLY A 431 6.44 -12.70 -19.07
C GLY A 431 6.89 -13.73 -18.05
N VAL A 432 8.11 -14.31 -18.21
CA VAL A 432 8.70 -15.24 -17.25
C VAL A 432 8.92 -14.58 -15.89
N TYR A 433 9.40 -13.34 -15.87
CA TYR A 433 9.57 -12.59 -14.63
C TYR A 433 8.23 -12.42 -13.90
N MET A 434 7.18 -12.03 -14.61
CA MET A 434 5.83 -11.89 -14.03
C MET A 434 5.27 -13.24 -13.54
N ALA A 435 5.50 -14.32 -14.29
CA ALA A 435 5.13 -15.68 -13.89
C ALA A 435 5.85 -16.09 -12.59
N THR A 436 7.14 -15.77 -12.47
CA THR A 436 7.92 -16.02 -11.24
C THR A 436 7.33 -15.31 -10.03
N LEU A 437 6.98 -14.01 -10.16
CA LEU A 437 6.32 -13.28 -9.10
C LEU A 437 4.98 -13.91 -8.71
N SER A 438 4.24 -14.43 -9.69
CA SER A 438 2.94 -15.08 -9.45
C SER A 438 3.11 -16.42 -8.71
N VAL A 439 4.12 -17.20 -9.04
CA VAL A 439 4.47 -18.46 -8.33
C VAL A 439 4.87 -18.16 -6.88
N ILE A 440 5.70 -17.15 -6.64
CA ILE A 440 6.07 -16.71 -5.28
C ILE A 440 4.81 -16.31 -4.50
N THR A 441 3.88 -15.60 -5.14
CA THR A 441 2.60 -15.23 -4.51
C THR A 441 1.76 -16.45 -4.18
N LEU A 442 1.68 -17.45 -5.05
CA LEU A 442 0.95 -18.70 -4.79
C LEU A 442 1.55 -19.49 -3.61
N ILE A 443 2.88 -19.46 -3.46
CA ILE A 443 3.56 -20.01 -2.27
C ILE A 443 3.10 -19.24 -1.02
N GLY A 444 3.10 -17.90 -1.05
CA GLY A 444 2.59 -17.07 0.04
C GLY A 444 1.15 -17.40 0.42
N VAL A 445 0.29 -17.55 -0.59
CA VAL A 445 -1.12 -17.96 -0.41
C VAL A 445 -1.25 -19.31 0.24
N SER A 446 -0.41 -20.30 -0.13
CA SER A 446 -0.43 -21.65 0.46
C SER A 446 0.03 -21.66 1.92
N LEU A 447 0.89 -20.73 2.31
CA LEU A 447 1.34 -20.54 3.70
C LEU A 447 0.33 -19.81 4.57
N SER A 448 -0.61 -19.09 3.95
CA SER A 448 -1.65 -18.31 4.62
C SER A 448 -2.88 -19.15 4.94
N THR A 449 -3.72 -18.66 5.84
CA THR A 449 -4.97 -19.31 6.25
C THR A 449 -6.16 -18.44 5.89
N GLU A 450 -7.33 -19.05 5.65
CA GLU A 450 -8.57 -18.30 5.45
C GLU A 450 -8.94 -17.54 6.71
N THR A 451 -9.24 -16.25 6.57
CA THR A 451 -9.50 -15.35 7.70
C THR A 451 -10.89 -14.70 7.64
N ARG A 452 -11.69 -15.04 6.62
CA ARG A 452 -13.04 -14.51 6.45
C ARG A 452 -13.87 -14.67 7.72
N GLN A 453 -14.57 -13.59 8.11
CA GLN A 453 -15.44 -13.52 9.28
C GLN A 453 -14.74 -13.63 10.64
N ARG A 454 -13.40 -13.57 10.69
CA ARG A 454 -12.68 -13.50 11.96
C ARG A 454 -13.16 -12.31 12.78
N ASP A 455 -13.44 -12.55 14.07
CA ASP A 455 -13.75 -11.50 15.01
C ASP A 455 -12.46 -10.77 15.41
N LEU A 456 -12.32 -9.51 15.00
CA LEU A 456 -11.14 -8.70 15.28
C LEU A 456 -11.13 -8.07 16.67
N THR A 457 -12.23 -8.20 17.43
CA THR A 457 -12.34 -7.66 18.79
C THR A 457 -11.81 -8.63 19.84
N LYS A 458 -11.70 -9.92 19.51
CA LYS A 458 -11.18 -10.93 20.42
C LYS A 458 -9.70 -10.70 20.71
N LEU A 459 -9.35 -10.77 22.00
CA LEU A 459 -7.98 -10.75 22.49
C LEU A 459 -7.30 -12.08 22.15
N ASP A 460 -6.85 -12.24 20.92
CA ASP A 460 -6.06 -13.39 20.49
C ASP A 460 -4.81 -12.94 19.75
N ASP A 461 -3.80 -13.77 19.76
CA ASP A 461 -2.54 -13.54 19.07
C ASP A 461 -2.57 -14.07 17.62
N ALA A 462 -3.72 -14.54 17.12
CA ALA A 462 -3.92 -15.10 15.78
C ALA A 462 -2.98 -16.28 15.40
N VAL A 463 -2.04 -16.63 16.27
CA VAL A 463 -1.07 -17.69 16.03
C VAL A 463 -1.78 -19.04 16.22
N GLY A 464 -1.90 -19.80 15.12
CA GLY A 464 -2.57 -21.10 15.15
C GLY A 464 -4.10 -21.07 15.04
N TRP A 465 -4.70 -19.88 14.77
CA TRP A 465 -6.12 -19.81 14.47
C TRP A 465 -6.43 -20.64 13.22
N LYS A 466 -7.23 -21.69 13.39
CA LYS A 466 -7.82 -22.46 12.29
C LYS A 466 -9.28 -22.03 12.22
N ALA A 467 -9.74 -21.71 11.00
CA ALA A 467 -11.17 -21.54 10.77
C ALA A 467 -11.86 -22.82 11.26
N THR A 468 -12.72 -22.72 12.26
CA THR A 468 -13.65 -23.79 12.57
C THR A 468 -14.54 -23.93 11.34
N SER A 469 -14.41 -25.05 10.65
CA SER A 469 -15.32 -25.46 9.58
C SER A 469 -16.72 -25.55 10.16
N HIS A 470 -17.58 -24.60 9.85
CA HIS A 470 -19.03 -24.67 9.94
C HIS A 470 -19.62 -24.35 8.58
#